data_2dc9f3909a6e4b5dd68b26ee5ebc106a
#
_entry.id   2dc9f3909a6e4b5dd68b26ee5ebc106a
#
_cell.length_a   1.000
_cell.length_b   1.000
_cell.length_c   1.000
_cell.angle_alpha   90.00
_cell.angle_beta   90.00
_cell.angle_gamma   90.00
#
_symmetry.space_group_name_H-M   'P 1'
#
loop_
_entity.id
_entity.type
_entity.pdbx_description
1 polymer ?
#
loop_
_entity_poly.entity_id
_entity_poly.type
_entity_poly.pdbx_seq_one_letter_code
_entity_poly.pdbx_strand_id
1 'polypeptide(L)'
;QQTRVLSSHARFVYEYVCGRGSVETKRALMQRVVHLIADPHAASVRKTYALRVLLNPMLVSSYAAKEAPLSVETQVSVASSQKPECAHTIVSAANHEPLLNKEMVLLVVNQVWRIVQGHGMAMFTDDELRVELLQMSTLILEHGADVLAAEGTSKLDAIKFGWSFLSLEDVTVKHAAYLFISRFLQKFESPIKITGQVYVGLLRLTPSDGRALVRRALDTLVPALPERVPSKDGQTPLWVKWTKRTLLDEGHNVLQLCSILQLLVRYSDLFYDS
;
A
#
# COMPACT_ATOMS: atom_id res chain seq x y z
N GLN A 1 -22.95 -9.20 22.27
CA GLN A 1 -22.65 -10.65 22.17
C GLN A 1 -22.31 -11.06 20.73
N GLN A 2 -23.10 -10.68 19.71
CA GLN A 2 -22.84 -11.02 18.29
C GLN A 2 -21.48 -10.53 17.80
N THR A 3 -21.06 -9.32 18.17
CA THR A 3 -19.77 -8.75 17.73
C THR A 3 -18.57 -9.54 18.29
N ARG A 4 -18.68 -10.06 19.53
CA ARG A 4 -17.62 -10.90 20.11
C ARG A 4 -17.51 -12.26 19.42
N VAL A 5 -18.64 -12.87 19.08
CA VAL A 5 -18.68 -14.15 18.36
C VAL A 5 -18.08 -14.00 16.96
N LEU A 6 -18.46 -12.95 16.23
CA LEU A 6 -17.89 -12.65 14.92
C LEU A 6 -16.38 -12.39 14.98
N SER A 7 -15.90 -11.65 15.98
CA SER A 7 -14.46 -11.40 16.14
C SER A 7 -13.67 -12.67 16.48
N SER A 8 -14.24 -13.58 17.28
CA SER A 8 -13.61 -14.86 17.60
C SER A 8 -13.53 -15.78 16.38
N HIS A 9 -14.60 -15.85 15.57
CA HIS A 9 -14.60 -16.63 14.33
C HIS A 9 -13.62 -16.08 13.31
N ALA A 10 -13.58 -14.77 13.14
CA ALA A 10 -12.64 -14.15 12.20
C ALA A 10 -11.19 -14.35 12.63
N ARG A 11 -10.90 -14.24 13.93
CA ARG A 11 -9.57 -14.54 14.47
C ARG A 11 -9.18 -15.99 14.23
N PHE A 12 -10.10 -16.91 14.43
CA PHE A 12 -9.87 -18.34 14.15
C PHE A 12 -9.57 -18.57 12.65
N VAL A 13 -10.41 -18.02 11.76
CA VAL A 13 -10.18 -18.11 10.30
C VAL A 13 -8.84 -17.49 9.92
N TYR A 14 -8.50 -16.34 10.48
CA TYR A 14 -7.24 -15.68 10.25
C TYR A 14 -6.05 -16.54 10.70
N GLU A 15 -6.05 -17.04 11.92
CA GLU A 15 -4.97 -17.86 12.46
C GLU A 15 -4.81 -19.19 11.69
N TYR A 16 -5.91 -19.82 11.29
CA TYR A 16 -5.88 -21.06 10.52
C TYR A 16 -5.51 -20.86 9.07
N VAL A 17 -6.11 -19.88 8.39
CA VAL A 17 -5.88 -19.65 6.95
C VAL A 17 -4.59 -18.89 6.74
N CYS A 18 -4.35 -17.81 7.49
CA CYS A 18 -3.19 -16.96 7.28
C CYS A 18 -1.92 -17.53 7.92
N GLY A 19 -2.04 -18.18 9.08
CA GLY A 19 -0.90 -18.74 9.79
C GLY A 19 -0.47 -20.12 9.26
N ARG A 20 -1.43 -21.00 8.92
CA ARG A 20 -1.16 -22.40 8.57
C ARG A 20 -1.66 -22.82 7.19
N GLY A 21 -2.46 -21.99 6.53
CA GLY A 21 -3.05 -22.31 5.23
C GLY A 21 -2.02 -22.30 4.10
N SER A 22 -2.22 -23.23 3.14
CA SER A 22 -1.44 -23.23 1.90
C SER A 22 -1.67 -21.95 1.08
N VAL A 23 -0.77 -21.66 0.15
CA VAL A 23 -0.92 -20.51 -0.77
C VAL A 23 -2.23 -20.62 -1.57
N GLU A 24 -2.62 -21.83 -1.96
CA GLU A 24 -3.87 -22.09 -2.67
C GLU A 24 -5.11 -21.76 -1.82
N THR A 25 -5.09 -22.13 -0.53
CA THR A 25 -6.16 -21.78 0.41
C THR A 25 -6.27 -20.27 0.58
N LYS A 26 -5.15 -19.57 0.68
CA LYS A 26 -5.10 -18.11 0.75
C LYS A 26 -5.63 -17.45 -0.52
N ARG A 27 -5.27 -17.99 -1.71
CA ARG A 27 -5.81 -17.52 -3.00
C ARG A 27 -7.31 -17.74 -3.10
N ALA A 28 -7.80 -18.92 -2.71
CA ALA A 28 -9.23 -19.21 -2.70
C ALA A 28 -10.01 -18.26 -1.77
N LEU A 29 -9.44 -17.92 -0.60
CA LEU A 29 -10.03 -16.92 0.29
C LEU A 29 -10.04 -15.53 -0.37
N MET A 30 -8.92 -15.12 -0.97
CA MET A 30 -8.81 -13.85 -1.68
C MET A 30 -9.86 -13.74 -2.79
N GLN A 31 -10.02 -14.77 -3.63
CA GLN A 31 -11.05 -14.81 -4.67
C GLN A 31 -12.44 -14.59 -4.11
N ARG A 32 -12.81 -15.31 -3.04
CA ARG A 32 -14.11 -15.16 -2.39
C ARG A 32 -14.35 -13.76 -1.84
N VAL A 33 -13.33 -13.15 -1.22
CA VAL A 33 -13.44 -11.79 -0.68
C VAL A 33 -13.57 -10.77 -1.83
N VAL A 34 -12.80 -10.91 -2.91
CA VAL A 34 -12.90 -10.02 -4.08
C VAL A 34 -14.29 -10.13 -4.74
N HIS A 35 -14.83 -11.33 -4.89
CA HIS A 35 -16.20 -11.50 -5.38
C HIS A 35 -17.24 -10.89 -4.43
N LEU A 36 -17.08 -11.03 -3.11
CA LEU A 36 -17.95 -10.37 -2.13
C LEU A 36 -17.90 -8.84 -2.27
N ILE A 37 -16.73 -8.26 -2.52
CA ILE A 37 -16.57 -6.81 -2.75
C ILE A 37 -17.32 -6.38 -4.02
N ALA A 38 -17.23 -7.17 -5.08
CA ALA A 38 -17.86 -6.90 -6.37
C ALA A 38 -19.38 -7.10 -6.36
N ASP A 39 -19.95 -7.83 -5.38
CA ASP A 39 -21.38 -8.07 -5.27
C ASP A 39 -22.13 -6.78 -4.88
N PRO A 40 -23.01 -6.23 -5.73
CA PRO A 40 -23.77 -5.03 -5.42
C PRO A 40 -24.80 -5.21 -4.28
N HIS A 41 -25.21 -6.45 -4.00
CA HIS A 41 -26.20 -6.77 -2.96
C HIS A 41 -25.56 -7.03 -1.58
N ALA A 42 -24.25 -7.20 -1.51
CA ALA A 42 -23.56 -7.40 -0.26
C ALA A 42 -23.45 -6.11 0.55
N ALA A 43 -23.85 -6.16 1.82
CA ALA A 43 -23.77 -5.01 2.72
C ALA A 43 -22.32 -4.51 2.90
N SER A 44 -22.14 -3.17 2.88
CA SER A 44 -20.83 -2.51 3.04
C SER A 44 -20.08 -2.98 4.29
N VAL A 45 -20.78 -3.14 5.41
CA VAL A 45 -20.20 -3.65 6.67
C VAL A 45 -19.54 -5.02 6.51
N ARG A 46 -20.14 -5.94 5.73
CA ARG A 46 -19.54 -7.26 5.46
C ARG A 46 -18.28 -7.14 4.61
N LYS A 47 -18.30 -6.27 3.60
CA LYS A 47 -17.16 -6.00 2.73
C LYS A 47 -16.00 -5.41 3.53
N THR A 48 -16.26 -4.37 4.32
CA THR A 48 -15.28 -3.72 5.20
C THR A 48 -14.68 -4.72 6.18
N TYR A 49 -15.52 -5.53 6.81
CA TYR A 49 -15.06 -6.54 7.75
C TYR A 49 -14.15 -7.59 7.09
N ALA A 50 -14.55 -8.11 5.93
CA ALA A 50 -13.76 -9.09 5.19
C ALA A 50 -12.39 -8.54 4.77
N LEU A 51 -12.33 -7.27 4.36
CA LEU A 51 -11.08 -6.59 4.05
C LEU A 51 -10.21 -6.38 5.29
N ARG A 52 -10.76 -5.72 6.31
CA ARG A 52 -10.04 -5.29 7.52
C ARG A 52 -9.51 -6.45 8.35
N VAL A 53 -10.28 -7.52 8.47
CA VAL A 53 -9.98 -8.62 9.39
C VAL A 53 -9.34 -9.82 8.70
N LEU A 54 -9.61 -10.04 7.42
CA LEU A 54 -9.11 -11.21 6.69
C LEU A 54 -8.10 -10.84 5.62
N LEU A 55 -8.50 -10.10 4.59
CA LEU A 55 -7.69 -9.95 3.38
C LEU A 55 -6.47 -9.06 3.58
N ASN A 56 -6.64 -7.84 4.11
CA ASN A 56 -5.52 -6.92 4.31
C ASN A 56 -4.46 -7.48 5.27
N PRO A 57 -4.81 -8.03 6.46
CA PRO A 57 -3.83 -8.67 7.32
C PRO A 57 -3.17 -9.90 6.69
N MET A 58 -3.91 -10.70 5.88
CA MET A 58 -3.35 -11.84 5.17
C MET A 58 -2.30 -11.41 4.14
N LEU A 59 -2.58 -10.36 3.37
CA LEU A 59 -1.60 -9.79 2.43
C LEU A 59 -0.35 -9.30 3.17
N VAL A 60 -0.53 -8.49 4.22
CA VAL A 60 0.59 -7.98 5.04
C VAL A 60 1.43 -9.12 5.59
N SER A 61 0.82 -10.12 6.24
CA SER A 61 1.56 -11.22 6.86
C SER A 61 2.29 -12.11 5.85
N SER A 62 1.71 -12.29 4.65
CA SER A 62 2.31 -13.12 3.60
C SER A 62 3.57 -12.52 2.99
N TYR A 63 3.76 -11.20 3.11
CA TYR A 63 4.91 -10.49 2.57
C TYR A 63 5.88 -9.98 3.64
N ALA A 64 5.42 -9.71 4.87
CA ALA A 64 6.28 -9.30 5.98
C ALA A 64 7.40 -10.32 6.29
N ALA A 65 7.13 -11.60 6.11
CA ALA A 65 8.11 -12.67 6.30
C ALA A 65 9.27 -12.66 5.27
N LYS A 66 9.09 -11.99 4.13
CA LYS A 66 10.14 -11.85 3.09
C LYS A 66 11.07 -10.66 3.32
N GLU A 67 10.64 -9.67 4.10
CA GLU A 67 11.39 -8.45 4.37
C GLU A 67 12.24 -8.52 5.66
N ALA A 68 12.11 -9.60 6.45
CA ALA A 68 12.96 -9.80 7.61
C ALA A 68 14.40 -10.04 7.13
N PRO A 69 15.38 -9.16 7.47
CA PRO A 69 16.77 -9.40 7.13
C PRO A 69 17.21 -10.72 7.76
N LEU A 70 17.91 -11.55 6.98
CA LEU A 70 18.66 -12.70 7.49
C LEU A 70 19.60 -12.19 8.58
N SER A 71 19.17 -12.25 9.83
CA SER A 71 20.01 -11.93 10.97
C SER A 71 21.19 -12.89 10.96
N VAL A 72 22.37 -12.28 10.84
CA VAL A 72 23.68 -12.91 10.93
C VAL A 72 23.68 -13.85 12.14
N GLU A 73 23.76 -15.16 11.87
CA GLU A 73 24.07 -16.15 12.90
C GLU A 73 25.49 -15.88 13.39
N THR A 74 25.56 -15.27 14.57
CA THR A 74 26.80 -15.24 15.34
C THR A 74 27.08 -16.68 15.79
N GLN A 75 28.01 -17.33 15.11
CA GLN A 75 28.55 -18.60 15.57
C GLN A 75 29.24 -18.41 16.92
N VAL A 76 28.58 -18.82 17.99
CA VAL A 76 29.26 -19.10 19.26
C VAL A 76 29.37 -20.62 19.34
N SER A 77 30.54 -21.10 19.02
CA SER A 77 30.96 -22.48 19.26
C SER A 77 31.18 -22.70 20.75
N VAL A 78 30.29 -23.46 21.40
CA VAL A 78 30.60 -24.12 22.66
C VAL A 78 30.16 -25.57 22.55
N ALA A 79 31.15 -26.46 22.60
CA ALA A 79 30.99 -27.88 22.65
C ALA A 79 30.36 -28.32 24.01
N SER A 80 29.37 -29.19 23.96
CA SER A 80 29.30 -30.43 24.74
C SER A 80 27.90 -31.06 24.71
N SER A 81 27.89 -32.31 24.23
CA SER A 81 27.12 -33.48 24.66
C SER A 81 25.71 -33.36 25.19
N GLN A 82 24.73 -33.83 24.44
CA GLN A 82 23.80 -34.95 24.68
C GLN A 82 22.53 -34.77 23.86
N LYS A 83 22.16 -35.86 23.13
CA LYS A 83 20.89 -36.02 22.42
C LYS A 83 19.70 -36.06 23.41
N PRO A 84 18.49 -35.61 23.00
CA PRO A 84 17.59 -36.55 22.33
C PRO A 84 16.90 -35.98 21.07
N GLU A 85 16.55 -36.92 20.20
CA GLU A 85 15.80 -36.80 19.00
C GLU A 85 14.47 -36.05 19.17
N CYS A 86 14.34 -34.91 18.51
CA CYS A 86 13.09 -34.43 17.96
C CYS A 86 13.41 -33.92 16.55
N ALA A 87 12.98 -34.69 15.58
CA ALA A 87 13.10 -34.35 14.16
C ALA A 87 12.32 -33.07 13.87
N HIS A 88 12.96 -31.92 14.03
CA HIS A 88 12.51 -30.70 13.35
C HIS A 88 12.88 -30.86 11.88
N THR A 89 11.89 -31.27 11.11
CA THR A 89 11.93 -31.21 9.65
C THR A 89 12.36 -29.79 9.26
N ILE A 90 13.62 -29.65 8.84
CA ILE A 90 14.10 -28.46 8.14
C ILE A 90 13.27 -28.41 6.87
N VAL A 91 12.23 -27.60 6.86
CA VAL A 91 11.46 -27.28 5.66
C VAL A 91 12.45 -26.52 4.76
N SER A 92 13.03 -27.29 3.85
CA SER A 92 13.76 -26.83 2.68
C SER A 92 13.13 -25.55 2.16
N ALA A 93 13.96 -24.57 1.76
CA ALA A 93 13.57 -23.38 1.02
C ALA A 93 12.96 -23.79 -0.34
N ALA A 94 11.80 -24.44 -0.28
CA ALA A 94 11.00 -24.75 -1.44
C ALA A 94 10.48 -23.44 -2.01
N ASN A 95 10.58 -23.28 -3.31
CA ASN A 95 10.03 -22.23 -4.15
C ASN A 95 8.62 -21.84 -3.68
N HIS A 96 8.52 -20.89 -2.73
CA HIS A 96 7.22 -20.38 -2.29
C HIS A 96 6.66 -19.51 -3.41
N GLU A 97 5.77 -20.11 -4.17
CA GLU A 97 4.98 -19.38 -5.16
C GLU A 97 4.33 -18.16 -4.49
N PRO A 98 4.49 -16.95 -5.06
CA PRO A 98 3.96 -15.72 -4.44
C PRO A 98 2.43 -15.79 -4.34
N LEU A 99 1.87 -15.27 -3.25
CA LEU A 99 0.41 -15.22 -3.07
C LEU A 99 -0.28 -14.47 -4.22
N LEU A 100 0.31 -13.34 -4.63
CA LEU A 100 -0.14 -12.54 -5.76
C LEU A 100 0.50 -13.07 -7.04
N ASN A 101 -0.21 -13.95 -7.73
CA ASN A 101 0.10 -14.35 -9.09
C ASN A 101 -0.67 -13.46 -10.09
N LYS A 102 -0.44 -13.69 -11.38
CA LYS A 102 -1.11 -12.96 -12.47
C LYS A 102 -2.63 -13.00 -12.35
N GLU A 103 -3.19 -14.17 -12.05
CA GLU A 103 -4.63 -14.38 -11.94
C GLU A 103 -5.24 -13.54 -10.80
N MET A 104 -4.61 -13.53 -9.62
CA MET A 104 -5.09 -12.78 -8.46
C MET A 104 -5.03 -11.28 -8.67
N VAL A 105 -3.96 -10.78 -9.27
CA VAL A 105 -3.82 -9.35 -9.58
C VAL A 105 -4.87 -8.92 -10.60
N LEU A 106 -5.04 -9.67 -11.69
CA LEU A 106 -6.03 -9.37 -12.72
C LEU A 106 -7.47 -9.50 -12.21
N LEU A 107 -7.73 -10.41 -11.28
CA LEU A 107 -9.01 -10.51 -10.62
C LEU A 107 -9.38 -9.20 -9.91
N VAL A 108 -8.45 -8.61 -9.15
CA VAL A 108 -8.69 -7.33 -8.48
C VAL A 108 -8.85 -6.19 -9.47
N VAL A 109 -8.02 -6.13 -10.50
CA VAL A 109 -8.16 -5.11 -11.56
C VAL A 109 -9.56 -5.16 -12.18
N ASN A 110 -10.02 -6.35 -12.55
CA ASN A 110 -11.30 -6.51 -13.24
C ASN A 110 -12.51 -6.33 -12.31
N GLN A 111 -12.46 -6.89 -11.10
CA GLN A 111 -13.60 -6.94 -10.19
C GLN A 111 -13.68 -5.76 -9.21
N VAL A 112 -12.60 -4.99 -9.06
CA VAL A 112 -12.60 -3.84 -8.14
C VAL A 112 -12.27 -2.55 -8.89
N TRP A 113 -11.10 -2.44 -9.50
CA TRP A 113 -10.67 -1.16 -10.09
C TRP A 113 -11.55 -0.73 -11.25
N ARG A 114 -11.87 -1.65 -12.19
CA ARG A 114 -12.76 -1.33 -13.34
C ARG A 114 -14.21 -1.11 -12.93
N ILE A 115 -14.70 -1.82 -11.92
CA ILE A 115 -16.06 -1.59 -11.41
C ILE A 115 -16.19 -0.19 -10.83
N VAL A 116 -15.20 0.26 -10.02
CA VAL A 116 -15.17 1.64 -9.49
C VAL A 116 -15.21 2.66 -10.61
N GLN A 117 -14.49 2.43 -11.70
CA GLN A 117 -14.46 3.33 -12.86
C GLN A 117 -15.75 3.31 -13.68
N GLY A 118 -16.36 2.12 -13.86
CA GLY A 118 -17.53 1.93 -14.71
C GLY A 118 -18.86 2.33 -14.06
N HIS A 119 -19.07 1.91 -12.82
CA HIS A 119 -20.31 2.19 -12.06
C HIS A 119 -20.16 3.38 -11.10
N GLY A 120 -19.00 4.01 -11.11
CA GLY A 120 -18.67 5.10 -10.22
C GLY A 120 -18.61 4.68 -8.76
N MET A 121 -18.56 5.67 -7.88
CA MET A 121 -18.46 5.46 -6.43
C MET A 121 -19.78 5.03 -5.77
N ALA A 122 -20.87 4.93 -6.53
CA ALA A 122 -22.21 4.61 -6.00
C ALA A 122 -22.29 3.24 -5.31
N MET A 123 -21.46 2.28 -5.72
CA MET A 123 -21.37 0.96 -5.06
C MET A 123 -20.58 0.97 -3.75
N PHE A 124 -19.78 2.01 -3.53
CA PHE A 124 -18.87 2.13 -2.40
C PHE A 124 -19.16 3.44 -1.65
N THR A 125 -20.32 3.49 -0.99
CA THR A 125 -20.79 4.71 -0.29
C THR A 125 -20.14 4.91 1.08
N ASP A 126 -19.64 3.86 1.68
CA ASP A 126 -19.04 3.85 3.02
C ASP A 126 -17.55 4.21 2.95
N ASP A 127 -17.15 5.27 3.67
CA ASP A 127 -15.76 5.75 3.68
C ASP A 127 -14.79 4.77 4.34
N GLU A 128 -15.22 4.00 5.35
CA GLU A 128 -14.40 2.92 5.90
C GLU A 128 -14.10 1.84 4.85
N LEU A 129 -15.11 1.45 4.06
CA LEU A 129 -14.91 0.51 2.96
C LEU A 129 -13.93 1.05 1.92
N ARG A 130 -14.03 2.33 1.57
CA ARG A 130 -13.13 2.99 0.62
C ARG A 130 -11.67 2.96 1.09
N VAL A 131 -11.45 3.24 2.37
CA VAL A 131 -10.11 3.19 2.98
C VAL A 131 -9.53 1.77 2.92
N GLU A 132 -10.32 0.75 3.28
CA GLU A 132 -9.87 -0.64 3.24
C GLU A 132 -9.57 -1.13 1.80
N LEU A 133 -10.38 -0.69 0.82
CA LEU A 133 -10.15 -0.97 -0.61
C LEU A 133 -8.84 -0.33 -1.10
N LEU A 134 -8.58 0.91 -0.72
CA LEU A 134 -7.34 1.61 -1.06
C LEU A 134 -6.13 0.94 -0.39
N GLN A 135 -6.27 0.47 0.85
CA GLN A 135 -5.21 -0.26 1.54
C GLN A 135 -4.90 -1.59 0.84
N MET A 136 -5.92 -2.39 0.53
CA MET A 136 -5.77 -3.62 -0.26
C MET A 136 -5.06 -3.34 -1.59
N SER A 137 -5.54 -2.33 -2.32
CA SER A 137 -4.99 -1.96 -3.62
C SER A 137 -3.54 -1.47 -3.52
N THR A 138 -3.16 -0.78 -2.44
CA THR A 138 -1.78 -0.36 -2.17
C THR A 138 -0.87 -1.56 -1.97
N LEU A 139 -1.31 -2.58 -1.21
CA LEU A 139 -0.56 -3.82 -1.01
C LEU A 139 -0.38 -4.60 -2.32
N ILE A 140 -1.41 -4.61 -3.19
CA ILE A 140 -1.32 -5.24 -4.51
C ILE A 140 -0.33 -4.49 -5.41
N LEU A 141 -0.30 -3.16 -5.39
CA LEU A 141 0.72 -2.38 -6.09
C LEU A 141 2.12 -2.65 -5.55
N GLU A 142 2.25 -2.80 -4.24
CA GLU A 142 3.55 -3.03 -3.59
C GLU A 142 4.18 -4.35 -4.01
N HIS A 143 3.39 -5.41 -4.04
CA HIS A 143 3.86 -6.78 -4.22
C HIS A 143 3.53 -7.41 -5.58
N GLY A 144 2.63 -6.82 -6.37
CA GLY A 144 2.19 -7.28 -7.69
C GLY A 144 2.58 -6.34 -8.83
N ALA A 145 3.51 -5.40 -8.60
CA ALA A 145 3.91 -4.40 -9.61
C ALA A 145 4.42 -5.03 -10.90
N ASP A 146 5.18 -6.11 -10.82
CA ASP A 146 5.74 -6.80 -12.00
C ASP A 146 4.65 -7.36 -12.92
N VAL A 147 3.59 -7.93 -12.31
CA VAL A 147 2.43 -8.42 -13.06
C VAL A 147 1.70 -7.27 -13.75
N LEU A 148 1.47 -6.17 -13.02
CA LEU A 148 0.84 -4.97 -13.58
C LEU A 148 1.69 -4.32 -14.67
N ALA A 149 3.02 -4.43 -14.57
CA ALA A 149 3.95 -3.93 -15.58
C ALA A 149 3.83 -4.69 -16.90
N ALA A 150 3.64 -6.01 -16.83
CA ALA A 150 3.48 -6.88 -17.99
C ALA A 150 2.15 -6.66 -18.73
N GLU A 151 1.12 -6.17 -18.01
CA GLU A 151 -0.24 -5.93 -18.54
C GLU A 151 -0.46 -4.44 -18.79
N GLY A 152 -0.26 -3.98 -20.03
CA GLY A 152 -0.22 -2.57 -20.39
C GLY A 152 -1.44 -1.72 -19.97
N THR A 153 -2.67 -2.29 -20.01
CA THR A 153 -3.90 -1.57 -19.63
C THR A 153 -4.09 -1.48 -18.12
N SER A 154 -3.56 -2.42 -17.35
CA SER A 154 -3.76 -2.48 -15.89
C SER A 154 -3.11 -1.31 -15.14
N LYS A 155 -2.03 -0.73 -15.66
CA LYS A 155 -1.42 0.50 -15.11
C LYS A 155 -2.37 1.68 -15.21
N LEU A 156 -3.03 1.84 -16.35
CA LEU A 156 -4.00 2.91 -16.55
C LEU A 156 -5.23 2.75 -15.65
N ASP A 157 -5.68 1.51 -15.45
CA ASP A 157 -6.78 1.20 -14.54
C ASP A 157 -6.39 1.50 -13.09
N ALA A 158 -5.16 1.20 -12.68
CA ALA A 158 -4.66 1.52 -11.35
C ALA A 158 -4.67 3.04 -11.08
N ILE A 159 -4.08 3.85 -11.97
CA ILE A 159 -4.00 5.29 -11.73
C ILE A 159 -5.40 5.94 -11.76
N LYS A 160 -6.29 5.53 -12.66
CA LYS A 160 -7.66 6.01 -12.70
C LYS A 160 -8.44 5.65 -11.43
N PHE A 161 -8.27 4.41 -10.94
CA PHE A 161 -8.85 3.96 -9.68
C PHE A 161 -8.44 4.87 -8.53
N GLY A 162 -7.14 5.09 -8.31
CA GLY A 162 -6.67 5.98 -7.24
C GLY A 162 -7.17 7.42 -7.39
N TRP A 163 -7.19 7.93 -8.63
CA TRP A 163 -7.60 9.30 -8.90
C TRP A 163 -9.08 9.55 -8.60
N SER A 164 -9.95 8.56 -8.80
CA SER A 164 -11.38 8.69 -8.51
C SER A 164 -11.67 8.96 -7.03
N PHE A 165 -10.80 8.53 -6.11
CA PHE A 165 -10.95 8.78 -4.68
C PHE A 165 -10.46 10.16 -4.23
N LEU A 166 -9.58 10.82 -5.00
CA LEU A 166 -9.11 12.17 -4.67
C LEU A 166 -10.20 13.24 -4.80
N SER A 167 -11.25 12.99 -5.58
CA SER A 167 -12.37 13.91 -5.77
C SER A 167 -13.41 13.86 -4.63
N LEU A 168 -13.32 12.86 -3.75
CA LEU A 168 -14.25 12.71 -2.62
C LEU A 168 -13.99 13.74 -1.53
N GLU A 169 -14.98 13.98 -0.68
CA GLU A 169 -14.88 14.97 0.41
C GLU A 169 -14.13 14.45 1.63
N ASP A 170 -14.27 13.16 1.95
CA ASP A 170 -13.65 12.57 3.14
C ASP A 170 -12.12 12.66 3.10
N VAL A 171 -11.56 13.20 4.18
CA VAL A 171 -10.12 13.49 4.31
C VAL A 171 -9.30 12.20 4.43
N THR A 172 -9.80 11.21 5.16
CA THR A 172 -9.09 9.94 5.38
C THR A 172 -9.01 9.14 4.09
N VAL A 173 -10.10 9.12 3.31
CA VAL A 173 -10.13 8.50 1.98
C VAL A 173 -9.13 9.18 1.05
N LYS A 174 -9.10 10.53 1.01
CA LYS A 174 -8.09 11.28 0.23
C LYS A 174 -6.67 10.92 0.62
N HIS A 175 -6.36 10.84 1.92
CA HIS A 175 -5.03 10.49 2.39
C HIS A 175 -4.63 9.06 2.00
N ALA A 176 -5.57 8.11 2.07
CA ALA A 176 -5.35 6.75 1.60
C ALA A 176 -5.14 6.68 0.08
N ALA A 177 -5.89 7.49 -0.68
CA ALA A 177 -5.73 7.61 -2.13
C ALA A 177 -4.36 8.22 -2.50
N TYR A 178 -3.90 9.24 -1.79
CA TYR A 178 -2.55 9.78 -1.97
C TYR A 178 -1.47 8.73 -1.71
N LEU A 179 -1.61 7.89 -0.68
CA LEU A 179 -0.67 6.80 -0.42
C LEU A 179 -0.64 5.80 -1.57
N PHE A 180 -1.81 5.38 -2.06
CA PHE A 180 -1.93 4.49 -3.21
C PHE A 180 -1.26 5.08 -4.47
N ILE A 181 -1.56 6.35 -4.79
CA ILE A 181 -0.98 7.02 -5.96
C ILE A 181 0.53 7.22 -5.80
N SER A 182 1.02 7.55 -4.60
CA SER A 182 2.44 7.65 -4.31
C SER A 182 3.17 6.33 -4.55
N ARG A 183 2.56 5.20 -4.14
CA ARG A 183 3.10 3.86 -4.43
C ARG A 183 3.09 3.56 -5.94
N PHE A 184 2.05 3.97 -6.64
CA PHE A 184 2.00 3.86 -8.10
C PHE A 184 3.12 4.63 -8.78
N LEU A 185 3.33 5.89 -8.40
CA LEU A 185 4.38 6.75 -8.95
C LEU A 185 5.79 6.25 -8.61
N GLN A 186 5.96 5.60 -7.46
CA GLN A 186 7.22 4.94 -7.11
C GLN A 186 7.54 3.77 -8.02
N LYS A 187 6.52 2.96 -8.37
CA LYS A 187 6.72 1.71 -9.14
C LYS A 187 6.69 1.93 -10.66
N PHE A 188 5.96 2.92 -11.15
CA PHE A 188 5.73 3.11 -12.57
C PHE A 188 6.10 4.51 -13.04
N GLU A 189 6.66 4.59 -14.23
CA GLU A 189 6.88 5.87 -14.92
C GLU A 189 5.55 6.58 -15.19
N SER A 190 5.54 7.87 -14.99
CA SER A 190 4.38 8.73 -15.16
C SER A 190 4.79 10.11 -15.64
N PRO A 191 3.91 10.84 -16.33
CA PRO A 191 4.20 12.21 -16.73
C PRO A 191 4.62 13.07 -15.54
N ILE A 192 5.70 13.84 -15.68
CA ILE A 192 6.26 14.72 -14.63
C ILE A 192 5.18 15.64 -14.02
N LYS A 193 4.23 16.09 -14.86
CA LYS A 193 3.10 16.92 -14.40
C LYS A 193 2.26 16.22 -13.33
N ILE A 194 1.97 14.92 -13.51
CA ILE A 194 1.17 14.13 -12.55
C ILE A 194 1.95 13.96 -11.25
N THR A 195 3.23 13.57 -11.34
CA THR A 195 4.11 13.45 -10.17
C THR A 195 4.19 14.77 -9.39
N GLY A 196 4.34 15.89 -10.09
CA GLY A 196 4.37 17.22 -9.49
C GLY A 196 3.05 17.59 -8.80
N GLN A 197 1.91 17.30 -9.43
CA GLN A 197 0.60 17.56 -8.84
C GLN A 197 0.37 16.77 -7.54
N VAL A 198 0.73 15.49 -7.54
CA VAL A 198 0.59 14.63 -6.36
C VAL A 198 1.54 15.09 -5.25
N TYR A 199 2.80 15.36 -5.58
CA TYR A 199 3.79 15.82 -4.62
C TYR A 199 3.41 17.16 -3.97
N VAL A 200 3.07 18.16 -4.77
CA VAL A 200 2.62 19.47 -4.25
C VAL A 200 1.31 19.34 -3.48
N GLY A 201 0.39 18.48 -3.96
CA GLY A 201 -0.84 18.15 -3.24
C GLY A 201 -0.56 17.61 -1.84
N LEU A 202 0.35 16.63 -1.70
CA LEU A 202 0.79 16.09 -0.41
C LEU A 202 1.42 17.13 0.50
N LEU A 203 2.27 18.02 -0.04
CA LEU A 203 2.89 19.10 0.72
C LEU A 203 1.86 20.11 1.25
N ARG A 204 0.71 20.27 0.60
CA ARG A 204 -0.36 21.19 1.00
C ARG A 204 -1.39 20.58 1.94
N LEU A 205 -1.35 19.27 2.17
CA LEU A 205 -2.25 18.64 3.12
C LEU A 205 -1.93 19.08 4.55
N THR A 206 -2.91 19.66 5.21
CA THR A 206 -2.77 20.05 6.62
C THR A 206 -2.62 18.79 7.48
N PRO A 207 -1.67 18.76 8.43
CA PRO A 207 -1.52 17.65 9.35
C PRO A 207 -2.71 17.58 10.31
N SER A 208 -3.71 16.83 9.94
CA SER A 208 -4.90 16.45 10.72
C SER A 208 -4.83 14.96 11.10
N ASP A 209 -5.97 14.34 11.37
CA ASP A 209 -6.08 12.94 11.81
C ASP A 209 -5.44 11.90 10.88
N GLY A 210 -5.27 12.23 9.59
CA GLY A 210 -4.60 11.37 8.60
C GLY A 210 -3.07 11.54 8.48
N ARG A 211 -2.40 12.20 9.43
CA ARG A 211 -0.96 12.52 9.38
C ARG A 211 -0.06 11.32 9.08
N ALA A 212 -0.40 10.14 9.61
CA ALA A 212 0.38 8.93 9.38
C ALA A 212 0.33 8.47 7.91
N LEU A 213 -0.81 8.57 7.25
CA LEU A 213 -0.98 8.21 5.84
C LEU A 213 -0.26 9.18 4.92
N VAL A 214 -0.38 10.50 5.18
CA VAL A 214 0.33 11.54 4.43
C VAL A 214 1.84 11.38 4.56
N ARG A 215 2.32 11.13 5.78
CA ARG A 215 3.73 10.85 6.02
C ARG A 215 4.21 9.63 5.24
N ARG A 216 3.49 8.51 5.31
CA ARG A 216 3.82 7.30 4.54
C ARG A 216 3.80 7.55 3.02
N ALA A 217 2.85 8.35 2.53
CA ALA A 217 2.79 8.73 1.12
C ALA A 217 4.04 9.53 0.70
N LEU A 218 4.46 10.50 1.50
CA LEU A 218 5.69 11.26 1.28
C LEU A 218 6.94 10.38 1.40
N ASP A 219 7.02 9.53 2.43
CA ASP A 219 8.12 8.59 2.63
C ASP A 219 8.25 7.57 1.47
N THR A 220 7.15 7.33 0.75
CA THR A 220 7.13 6.48 -0.45
C THR A 220 7.56 7.25 -1.71
N LEU A 221 7.07 8.48 -1.89
CA LEU A 221 7.26 9.23 -3.12
C LEU A 221 8.59 9.97 -3.18
N VAL A 222 9.03 10.59 -2.07
CA VAL A 222 10.22 11.47 -2.05
C VAL A 222 11.50 10.76 -2.50
N PRO A 223 11.82 9.55 -2.03
CA PRO A 223 13.00 8.82 -2.50
C PRO A 223 12.98 8.47 -3.99
N ALA A 224 11.78 8.41 -4.60
CA ALA A 224 11.63 8.10 -6.01
C ALA A 224 11.70 9.35 -6.92
N LEU A 225 11.59 10.57 -6.36
CA LEU A 225 11.56 11.80 -7.15
C LEU A 225 12.77 11.99 -8.07
N PRO A 226 14.04 11.71 -7.65
CA PRO A 226 15.18 11.86 -8.53
C PRO A 226 15.09 11.02 -9.80
N GLU A 227 14.57 9.81 -9.70
CA GLU A 227 14.37 8.90 -10.83
C GLU A 227 13.16 9.30 -11.69
N ARG A 228 12.05 9.70 -11.04
CA ARG A 228 10.78 10.02 -11.72
C ARG A 228 10.74 11.42 -12.34
N VAL A 229 11.56 12.32 -11.83
CA VAL A 229 11.64 13.72 -12.28
C VAL A 229 13.11 14.09 -12.47
N PRO A 230 13.76 13.53 -13.49
CA PRO A 230 15.19 13.78 -13.70
C PRO A 230 15.47 15.26 -13.90
N SER A 231 16.52 15.76 -13.26
CA SER A 231 17.04 17.13 -13.46
C SER A 231 18.10 17.13 -14.55
N LYS A 232 18.22 18.25 -15.25
CA LYS A 232 19.36 18.50 -16.15
C LYS A 232 20.57 18.89 -15.31
N ASP A 233 21.76 18.46 -15.75
CA ASP A 233 23.01 18.77 -15.08
C ASP A 233 23.16 20.28 -14.80
N GLY A 234 23.52 20.61 -13.56
CA GLY A 234 23.71 21.99 -13.10
C GLY A 234 22.43 22.80 -12.87
N GLN A 235 21.25 22.19 -12.96
CA GLN A 235 20.00 22.87 -12.65
C GLN A 235 19.38 22.34 -11.35
N THR A 236 18.85 23.25 -10.54
CA THR A 236 18.07 22.87 -9.35
C THR A 236 16.90 21.97 -9.77
N PRO A 237 16.76 20.78 -9.16
CA PRO A 237 15.69 19.83 -9.46
C PRO A 237 14.30 20.44 -9.33
N LEU A 238 13.35 19.98 -10.15
CA LEU A 238 11.99 20.52 -10.13
C LEU A 238 11.29 20.30 -8.81
N TRP A 239 11.50 19.16 -8.14
CA TRP A 239 10.89 18.88 -6.83
C TRP A 239 11.39 19.85 -5.74
N VAL A 240 12.64 20.28 -5.79
CA VAL A 240 13.18 21.31 -4.89
C VAL A 240 12.49 22.66 -5.15
N LYS A 241 12.33 23.05 -6.43
CA LYS A 241 11.60 24.26 -6.81
C LYS A 241 10.14 24.22 -6.34
N TRP A 242 9.47 23.07 -6.47
CA TRP A 242 8.10 22.89 -6.00
C TRP A 242 8.02 22.99 -4.48
N THR A 243 8.96 22.37 -3.76
CA THR A 243 9.01 22.42 -2.29
C THR A 243 9.25 23.85 -1.81
N LYS A 244 10.23 24.56 -2.40
CA LYS A 244 10.51 25.96 -2.08
C LYS A 244 9.29 26.85 -2.32
N ARG A 245 8.62 26.68 -3.46
CA ARG A 245 7.41 27.44 -3.77
C ARG A 245 6.30 27.16 -2.76
N THR A 246 6.03 25.90 -2.46
CA THR A 246 5.00 25.52 -1.47
C THR A 246 5.33 26.06 -0.09
N LEU A 247 6.61 26.03 0.32
CA LEU A 247 7.07 26.59 1.60
C LEU A 247 6.79 28.10 1.68
N LEU A 248 6.99 28.85 0.58
CA LEU A 248 6.70 30.28 0.52
C LEU A 248 5.19 30.56 0.49
N ASP A 249 4.42 29.76 -0.26
CA ASP A 249 2.97 29.93 -0.37
C ASP A 249 2.25 29.62 0.95
N GLU A 250 2.68 28.59 1.66
CA GLU A 250 2.05 28.06 2.87
C GLU A 250 2.75 28.50 4.18
N GLY A 251 3.76 29.36 4.09
CA GLY A 251 4.60 29.77 5.24
C GLY A 251 3.86 30.45 6.39
N HIS A 252 2.63 30.91 6.14
CA HIS A 252 1.75 31.48 7.16
C HIS A 252 1.08 30.42 8.05
N ASN A 253 1.04 29.15 7.61
CA ASN A 253 0.51 28.02 8.38
C ASN A 253 1.64 27.29 9.09
N VAL A 254 1.77 27.52 10.39
CA VAL A 254 2.86 26.96 11.22
C VAL A 254 2.90 25.42 11.18
N LEU A 255 1.73 24.75 11.20
CA LEU A 255 1.67 23.30 11.18
C LEU A 255 2.18 22.73 9.85
N GLN A 256 1.82 23.40 8.75
CA GLN A 256 2.27 23.05 7.40
C GLN A 256 3.77 23.28 7.27
N LEU A 257 4.24 24.45 7.68
CA LEU A 257 5.65 24.79 7.71
C LEU A 257 6.46 23.74 8.47
N CYS A 258 6.05 23.38 9.69
CA CYS A 258 6.71 22.34 10.48
C CYS A 258 6.74 20.99 9.77
N SER A 259 5.66 20.60 9.08
CA SER A 259 5.59 19.35 8.32
C SER A 259 6.57 19.33 7.16
N ILE A 260 6.67 20.42 6.40
CA ILE A 260 7.62 20.55 5.29
C ILE A 260 9.07 20.56 5.81
N LEU A 261 9.36 21.30 6.89
CA LEU A 261 10.69 21.33 7.50
C LEU A 261 11.11 19.95 8.03
N GLN A 262 10.19 19.20 8.66
CA GLN A 262 10.45 17.81 9.07
C GLN A 262 10.76 16.88 7.89
N LEU A 263 10.10 17.09 6.74
CA LEU A 263 10.40 16.36 5.51
C LEU A 263 11.82 16.67 5.02
N LEU A 264 12.18 17.96 4.94
CA LEU A 264 13.51 18.41 4.50
C LEU A 264 14.63 17.85 5.38
N VAL A 265 14.44 17.86 6.70
CA VAL A 265 15.42 17.29 7.66
C VAL A 265 15.55 15.78 7.45
N ARG A 266 14.44 15.06 7.21
CA ARG A 266 14.46 13.61 7.01
C ARG A 266 15.17 13.18 5.73
N TYR A 267 15.05 13.96 4.69
CA TYR A 267 15.62 13.70 3.36
C TYR A 267 16.67 14.74 3.00
N SER A 268 17.47 15.17 3.99
CA SER A 268 18.50 16.20 3.82
C SER A 268 19.40 15.94 2.61
N ASP A 269 19.82 14.69 2.42
CA ASP A 269 20.70 14.28 1.33
C ASP A 269 20.13 14.57 -0.07
N LEU A 270 18.79 14.54 -0.22
CA LEU A 270 18.12 14.85 -1.48
C LEU A 270 17.96 16.35 -1.73
N PHE A 271 17.97 17.17 -0.67
CA PHE A 271 17.69 18.60 -0.76
C PHE A 271 18.93 19.48 -0.53
N TYR A 272 19.98 18.95 0.11
CA TYR A 272 21.17 19.73 0.47
C TYR A 272 22.06 20.05 -0.73
N ASP A 273 22.25 19.08 -1.62
CA ASP A 273 23.14 19.19 -2.79
C ASP A 273 22.42 19.77 -4.03
N SER A 274 21.22 20.31 -3.85
CA SER A 274 20.35 20.81 -4.91
C SER A 274 20.18 22.33 -4.79
#